data_574925f8f982075aeaa5597b9a7c51b4
#
_entry.id   574925f8f982075aeaa5597b9a7c51b4
#
_cell.length_a   1.000
_cell.length_b   1.000
_cell.length_c   1.000
_cell.angle_alpha   90.00
_cell.angle_beta   90.00
_cell.angle_gamma   90.00
#
_symmetry.space_group_name_H-M   'P 1'
#
loop_
_entity.id
_entity.type
_entity.pdbx_description
1 polymer ?
#
loop_
_entity_poly.entity_id
_entity_poly.type
_entity_poly.pdbx_seq_one_letter_code
_entity_poly.pdbx_strand_id
1 'polypeptide(L)'
;MTDIKYKITFYSNWHCGSGLAAGADTDELVIKDRNGLPYVPGRTIKGLLREAATMLSQFISIPEESINRLFGKSGDTTDFGCRSEVSFTNATLDEGEKNYIISNKLTEHLYMSVASTAIRADGIAKDHSLRKIETTIPCSVHGIVMNVNDQDIELLSQTFKWVKRLGLGRNRGYGRCEISKEG
;
A
#
# COMPACT_ATOMS: atom_id res chain seq x y z
N MET A 1 -3.82 -17.72 18.09
CA MET A 1 -3.33 -17.01 16.89
C MET A 1 -4.41 -17.04 15.84
N THR A 2 -4.72 -15.91 15.24
CA THR A 2 -5.88 -15.72 14.36
C THR A 2 -5.46 -15.05 13.08
N ASP A 3 -6.04 -15.45 11.96
CA ASP A 3 -5.86 -14.78 10.68
C ASP A 3 -6.89 -13.65 10.54
N ILE A 4 -6.40 -12.45 10.25
CA ILE A 4 -7.22 -11.25 10.13
C ILE A 4 -7.32 -10.87 8.65
N LYS A 5 -8.51 -11.05 8.08
CA LYS A 5 -8.81 -10.54 6.74
C LYS A 5 -9.03 -9.04 6.81
N TYR A 6 -8.54 -8.32 5.80
CA TYR A 6 -8.73 -6.88 5.69
C TYR A 6 -8.96 -6.47 4.24
N LYS A 7 -9.63 -5.33 4.11
CA LYS A 7 -9.94 -4.67 2.85
C LYS A 7 -9.33 -3.28 2.86
N ILE A 8 -8.69 -2.90 1.77
CA ILE A 8 -8.26 -1.52 1.50
C ILE A 8 -9.16 -0.97 0.41
N THR A 9 -9.96 0.05 0.73
CA THR A 9 -10.79 0.76 -0.24
C THR A 9 -10.10 2.07 -0.62
N PHE A 10 -9.74 2.22 -1.89
CA PHE A 10 -9.16 3.44 -2.43
C PHE A 10 -10.25 4.38 -2.95
N TYR A 11 -10.20 5.64 -2.52
CA TYR A 11 -11.13 6.69 -2.91
C TYR A 11 -10.55 7.69 -3.93
N SER A 12 -9.28 7.54 -4.26
CA SER A 12 -8.58 8.29 -5.30
C SER A 12 -7.63 7.38 -6.04
N ASN A 13 -7.16 7.83 -7.20
CA ASN A 13 -6.10 7.10 -7.92
C ASN A 13 -4.92 6.84 -6.98
N TRP A 14 -4.31 5.67 -7.14
CA TRP A 14 -3.23 5.24 -6.27
C TRP A 14 -2.08 4.63 -7.07
N HIS A 15 -0.89 4.66 -6.50
CA HIS A 15 0.31 4.13 -7.12
C HIS A 15 1.14 3.36 -6.10
N CYS A 16 1.23 2.05 -6.28
CA CYS A 16 2.27 1.23 -5.68
C CYS A 16 3.31 0.94 -6.75
N GLY A 17 4.50 1.52 -6.59
CA GLY A 17 5.55 1.44 -7.60
C GLY A 17 6.14 0.04 -7.72
N SER A 18 6.41 -0.38 -8.96
CA SER A 18 7.17 -1.59 -9.27
C SER A 18 8.68 -1.40 -9.12
N GLY A 19 9.15 -0.15 -9.10
CA GLY A 19 10.56 0.22 -9.24
C GLY A 19 11.04 0.19 -10.69
N LEU A 20 10.13 0.02 -11.66
CA LEU A 20 10.42 -0.01 -13.08
C LEU A 20 9.90 1.26 -13.77
N ALA A 21 10.55 1.66 -14.85
CA ALA A 21 10.12 2.69 -15.77
C ALA A 21 9.84 2.09 -17.16
N ALA A 22 8.93 2.68 -17.93
CA ALA A 22 8.65 2.28 -19.32
C ALA A 22 9.39 3.21 -20.29
N GLY A 23 10.72 3.17 -20.27
CA GLY A 23 11.57 3.94 -21.16
C GLY A 23 11.34 5.45 -21.05
N ALA A 24 11.21 6.15 -22.19
CA ALA A 24 11.01 7.59 -22.22
C ALA A 24 9.56 8.04 -21.97
N ASP A 25 8.59 7.13 -21.99
CA ASP A 25 7.17 7.47 -21.95
C ASP A 25 6.58 7.54 -20.54
N THR A 26 7.08 6.75 -19.59
CA THR A 26 6.55 6.70 -18.21
C THR A 26 7.69 6.49 -17.23
N ASP A 27 7.86 7.43 -16.31
CA ASP A 27 8.95 7.40 -15.33
C ASP A 27 8.74 6.35 -14.23
N GLU A 28 7.50 6.08 -13.87
CA GLU A 28 7.17 5.12 -12.82
C GLU A 28 5.93 4.29 -13.16
N LEU A 29 6.08 2.96 -13.11
CA LEU A 29 5.01 2.01 -13.36
C LEU A 29 4.44 1.44 -12.06
N VAL A 30 3.12 1.19 -12.05
CA VAL A 30 2.44 0.44 -10.99
C VAL A 30 2.91 -1.01 -10.98
N ILE A 31 3.03 -1.60 -9.80
CA ILE A 31 3.29 -3.02 -9.67
C ILE A 31 2.05 -3.82 -10.06
N LYS A 32 2.26 -4.83 -10.92
CA LYS A 32 1.21 -5.68 -11.48
C LYS A 32 1.55 -7.15 -11.28
N ASP A 33 0.54 -7.97 -11.17
CA ASP A 33 0.71 -9.42 -11.20
C ASP A 33 0.93 -9.93 -12.63
N ARG A 34 1.07 -11.26 -12.79
CA ARG A 34 1.26 -11.92 -14.10
C ARG A 34 0.10 -11.73 -15.08
N ASN A 35 -1.08 -11.35 -14.59
CA ASN A 35 -2.27 -11.07 -15.39
C ASN A 35 -2.44 -9.58 -15.69
N GLY A 36 -1.46 -8.74 -15.27
CA GLY A 36 -1.52 -7.30 -15.41
C GLY A 36 -2.43 -6.60 -14.40
N LEU A 37 -2.88 -7.28 -13.34
CA LEU A 37 -3.75 -6.71 -12.32
C LEU A 37 -2.94 -6.02 -11.21
N PRO A 38 -3.41 -4.88 -10.67
CA PRO A 38 -2.71 -4.16 -9.61
C PRO A 38 -2.85 -4.89 -8.27
N TYR A 39 -1.83 -4.77 -7.45
CA TYR A 39 -1.88 -5.25 -6.08
C TYR A 39 -1.02 -4.37 -5.15
N VAL A 40 -1.28 -4.47 -3.85
CA VAL A 40 -0.42 -3.85 -2.83
C VAL A 40 0.45 -4.93 -2.21
N PRO A 41 1.79 -4.84 -2.30
CA PRO A 41 2.67 -5.84 -1.71
C PRO A 41 2.52 -5.92 -0.19
N GLY A 42 2.49 -7.12 0.37
CA GLY A 42 2.39 -7.34 1.82
C GLY A 42 3.50 -6.64 2.60
N ARG A 43 4.72 -6.56 2.05
CA ARG A 43 5.83 -5.80 2.65
C ARG A 43 5.54 -4.30 2.76
N THR A 44 4.85 -3.73 1.77
CA THR A 44 4.44 -2.31 1.77
C THR A 44 3.39 -2.06 2.85
N ILE A 45 2.41 -2.96 2.95
CA ILE A 45 1.36 -2.89 3.99
C ILE A 45 1.97 -3.00 5.36
N LYS A 46 2.84 -3.99 5.58
CA LYS A 46 3.55 -4.20 6.85
C LYS A 46 4.34 -2.95 7.27
N GLY A 47 5.10 -2.35 6.35
CA GLY A 47 5.88 -1.14 6.61
C GLY A 47 5.00 0.06 6.98
N LEU A 48 3.89 0.25 6.26
CA LEU A 48 2.94 1.34 6.50
C LEU A 48 2.23 1.20 7.85
N LEU A 49 1.79 0.00 8.19
CA LEU A 49 1.13 -0.26 9.48
C LEU A 49 2.11 -0.15 10.65
N ARG A 50 3.37 -0.52 10.46
CA ARG A 50 4.42 -0.29 11.44
C ARG A 50 4.63 1.20 11.70
N GLU A 51 4.75 2.02 10.63
CA GLU A 51 4.84 3.48 10.73
C GLU A 51 3.64 4.03 11.52
N ALA A 52 2.42 3.56 11.20
CA ALA A 52 1.20 3.92 11.91
C ALA A 52 1.23 3.54 13.39
N ALA A 53 1.68 2.32 13.74
CA ALA A 53 1.81 1.87 15.13
C ALA A 53 2.82 2.72 15.91
N THR A 54 3.96 3.04 15.29
CA THR A 54 4.99 3.90 15.89
C THR A 54 4.47 5.34 16.10
N MET A 55 3.67 5.87 15.17
CA MET A 55 3.03 7.18 15.39
C MET A 55 1.98 7.13 16.50
N LEU A 56 1.14 6.09 16.52
CA LEU A 56 0.14 5.89 17.57
C LEU A 56 0.75 5.80 18.96
N SER A 57 1.93 5.18 19.10
CA SER A 57 2.61 5.04 20.40
C SER A 57 3.04 6.39 21.03
N GLN A 58 3.04 7.47 20.25
CA GLN A 58 3.28 8.82 20.76
C GLN A 58 2.04 9.42 21.48
N PHE A 59 0.86 8.88 21.22
CA PHE A 59 -0.41 9.40 21.75
C PHE A 59 -1.06 8.46 22.77
N ILE A 60 -0.83 7.17 22.63
CA ILE A 60 -1.36 6.14 23.52
C ILE A 60 -0.23 5.19 23.95
N SER A 61 -0.34 4.65 25.16
CA SER A 61 0.64 3.69 25.68
C SER A 61 0.55 2.37 24.92
N ILE A 62 1.48 2.12 24.00
CA ILE A 62 1.65 0.87 23.26
C ILE A 62 2.99 0.26 23.66
N PRO A 63 3.03 -0.97 24.19
CA PRO A 63 4.28 -1.65 24.47
C PRO A 63 5.08 -1.86 23.17
N GLU A 64 6.35 -1.52 23.19
CA GLU A 64 7.24 -1.73 22.04
C GLU A 64 7.30 -3.20 21.61
N GLU A 65 7.17 -4.09 22.57
CA GLU A 65 7.12 -5.54 22.32
C GLU A 65 5.93 -5.93 21.42
N SER A 66 4.76 -5.29 21.58
CA SER A 66 3.59 -5.54 20.73
C SER A 66 3.83 -5.09 19.28
N ILE A 67 4.48 -3.94 19.10
CA ILE A 67 4.90 -3.45 17.78
C ILE A 67 5.90 -4.43 17.16
N ASN A 68 6.88 -4.88 17.95
CA ASN A 68 7.91 -5.80 17.48
C ASN A 68 7.35 -7.19 17.16
N ARG A 69 6.36 -7.70 17.89
CA ARG A 69 5.67 -8.96 17.55
C ARG A 69 4.94 -8.86 16.21
N LEU A 70 4.17 -7.78 16.00
CA LEU A 70 3.40 -7.58 14.78
C LEU A 70 4.30 -7.30 13.56
N PHE A 71 5.29 -6.44 13.72
CA PHE A 71 6.02 -5.87 12.58
C PHE A 71 7.52 -6.20 12.56
N GLY A 72 8.04 -6.90 13.55
CA GLY A 72 9.48 -7.16 13.69
C GLY A 72 10.24 -5.94 14.21
N LYS A 73 11.49 -6.11 14.61
CA LYS A 73 12.38 -4.99 15.00
C LYS A 73 12.89 -4.24 13.76
N SER A 74 13.13 -2.94 13.89
CA SER A 74 13.85 -2.13 12.90
C SER A 74 15.34 -2.25 13.16
N GLY A 75 16.13 -2.62 12.18
CA GLY A 75 17.58 -2.72 12.33
C GLY A 75 18.15 -3.99 11.68
N ASP A 76 19.35 -4.33 12.03
CA ASP A 76 20.20 -5.34 11.41
C ASP A 76 19.48 -6.66 11.08
N THR A 77 19.48 -7.00 9.79
CA THR A 77 18.91 -8.24 9.25
C THR A 77 19.70 -9.49 9.62
N THR A 78 20.80 -9.34 10.35
CA THR A 78 21.70 -10.43 10.77
C THR A 78 21.22 -11.18 12.00
N ASP A 79 20.31 -10.57 12.78
CA ASP A 79 19.76 -11.20 13.99
C ASP A 79 18.43 -11.93 13.68
N PHE A 80 18.47 -13.25 13.59
CA PHE A 80 17.31 -14.12 13.35
C PHE A 80 16.19 -13.96 14.39
N GLY A 81 16.47 -13.41 15.58
CA GLY A 81 15.51 -13.12 16.64
C GLY A 81 14.61 -11.91 16.39
N CYS A 82 14.84 -11.16 15.31
CA CYS A 82 14.12 -9.91 15.01
C CYS A 82 12.97 -10.07 14.02
N ARG A 83 12.69 -11.28 13.53
CA ARG A 83 11.60 -11.53 12.58
C ARG A 83 10.25 -11.57 13.28
N SER A 84 9.28 -10.87 12.72
CA SER A 84 7.88 -11.01 13.14
C SER A 84 7.35 -12.39 12.79
N GLU A 85 6.59 -13.01 13.70
CA GLU A 85 5.85 -14.25 13.42
C GLU A 85 4.64 -14.00 12.53
N VAL A 86 4.21 -12.73 12.44
CA VAL A 86 3.06 -12.30 11.64
C VAL A 86 3.46 -12.11 10.19
N SER A 87 2.68 -12.68 9.29
CA SER A 87 2.88 -12.59 7.84
C SER A 87 1.77 -11.76 7.19
N PHE A 88 2.16 -10.90 6.25
CA PHE A 88 1.24 -10.05 5.49
C PHE A 88 1.19 -10.54 4.04
N THR A 89 0.02 -10.98 3.58
CA THR A 89 -0.17 -11.32 2.17
C THR A 89 -0.20 -10.07 1.30
N ASN A 90 0.02 -10.24 0.00
CA ASN A 90 -0.31 -9.18 -0.95
C ASN A 90 -1.82 -8.93 -0.91
N ALA A 91 -2.23 -7.65 -0.97
CA ALA A 91 -3.63 -7.31 -1.12
C ALA A 91 -3.97 -7.19 -2.60
N THR A 92 -4.95 -7.95 -3.06
CA THR A 92 -5.34 -8.10 -4.47
C THR A 92 -6.83 -7.81 -4.64
N LEU A 93 -7.25 -7.59 -5.87
CA LEU A 93 -8.68 -7.51 -6.20
C LEU A 93 -9.41 -8.80 -5.77
N ASP A 94 -10.71 -8.73 -5.56
CA ASP A 94 -11.55 -9.91 -5.31
C ASP A 94 -11.49 -10.89 -6.50
N GLU A 95 -11.63 -12.18 -6.24
CA GLU A 95 -11.54 -13.21 -7.29
C GLU A 95 -12.63 -13.07 -8.37
N GLY A 96 -13.83 -12.64 -7.99
CA GLY A 96 -14.92 -12.37 -8.95
C GLY A 96 -14.57 -11.20 -9.85
N GLU A 97 -14.05 -10.10 -9.28
CA GLU A 97 -13.59 -8.93 -10.03
C GLU A 97 -12.43 -9.27 -10.96
N LYS A 98 -11.43 -10.01 -10.48
CA LYS A 98 -10.30 -10.47 -11.31
C LYS A 98 -10.77 -11.23 -12.54
N ASN A 99 -11.63 -12.24 -12.32
CA ASN A 99 -12.14 -13.09 -13.39
C ASN A 99 -12.94 -12.27 -14.41
N TYR A 100 -13.77 -11.33 -13.94
CA TYR A 100 -14.55 -10.45 -14.82
C TYR A 100 -13.64 -9.55 -15.66
N ILE A 101 -12.65 -8.90 -15.05
CA ILE A 101 -11.71 -8.00 -15.74
C ILE A 101 -10.90 -8.74 -16.80
N ILE A 102 -10.38 -9.93 -16.45
CA ILE A 102 -9.55 -10.72 -17.38
C ILE A 102 -10.42 -11.23 -18.54
N SER A 103 -11.59 -11.81 -18.26
CA SER A 103 -12.47 -12.39 -19.28
C SER A 103 -12.97 -11.35 -20.28
N ASN A 104 -13.17 -10.10 -19.83
CA ASN A 104 -13.61 -9.00 -20.68
C ASN A 104 -12.47 -8.13 -21.23
N LYS A 105 -11.20 -8.51 -21.00
CA LYS A 105 -9.99 -7.79 -21.45
C LYS A 105 -9.96 -6.31 -20.99
N LEU A 106 -10.39 -6.05 -19.75
CA LEU A 106 -10.51 -4.70 -19.18
C LEU A 106 -9.26 -4.25 -18.41
N THR A 107 -8.20 -5.04 -18.41
CA THR A 107 -7.00 -4.80 -17.59
C THR A 107 -6.37 -3.42 -17.84
N GLU A 108 -6.30 -2.97 -19.09
CA GLU A 108 -5.72 -1.68 -19.44
C GLU A 108 -6.53 -0.49 -18.89
N HIS A 109 -7.83 -0.66 -18.71
CA HIS A 109 -8.73 0.37 -18.18
C HIS A 109 -8.57 0.60 -16.67
N LEU A 110 -7.80 -0.24 -15.99
CA LEU A 110 -7.47 -0.05 -14.56
C LEU A 110 -6.43 1.04 -14.33
N TYR A 111 -5.77 1.52 -15.39
CA TYR A 111 -4.61 2.40 -15.28
C TYR A 111 -4.82 3.72 -16.00
N MET A 112 -4.24 4.77 -15.42
CA MET A 112 -4.22 6.10 -16.00
C MET A 112 -2.79 6.67 -15.92
N SER A 113 -2.35 7.30 -17.01
CA SER A 113 -1.11 8.07 -17.01
C SER A 113 -1.39 9.49 -16.53
N VAL A 114 -0.63 9.94 -15.53
CA VAL A 114 -0.72 11.30 -14.99
C VAL A 114 0.60 12.01 -15.22
N ALA A 115 0.52 13.15 -15.89
CA ALA A 115 1.65 14.01 -16.15
C ALA A 115 1.72 15.14 -15.11
N SER A 116 2.92 15.47 -14.66
CA SER A 116 3.18 16.60 -13.79
C SER A 116 4.47 17.31 -14.20
N THR A 117 4.53 18.62 -13.98
CA THR A 117 5.73 19.42 -14.25
C THR A 117 6.01 20.36 -13.08
N ALA A 118 7.27 20.71 -12.89
CA ALA A 118 7.64 21.72 -11.90
C ALA A 118 7.42 23.12 -12.49
N ILE A 119 6.84 24.02 -11.70
CA ILE A 119 6.64 25.43 -12.05
C ILE A 119 7.73 26.24 -11.36
N ARG A 120 8.37 27.15 -12.12
CA ARG A 120 9.34 28.12 -11.57
C ARG A 120 8.62 29.25 -10.82
N ALA A 121 9.39 30.05 -10.08
CA ALA A 121 8.85 31.20 -9.33
C ALA A 121 8.17 32.25 -10.23
N ASP A 122 8.56 32.31 -11.51
CA ASP A 122 7.97 33.17 -12.56
C ASP A 122 6.68 32.63 -13.17
N GLY A 123 6.18 31.47 -12.68
CA GLY A 123 4.96 30.83 -13.18
C GLY A 123 5.15 29.98 -14.46
N ILE A 124 6.37 29.89 -14.99
CA ILE A 124 6.66 29.14 -16.22
C ILE A 124 7.09 27.70 -15.86
N ALA A 125 6.70 26.74 -16.70
CA ALA A 125 7.15 25.35 -16.56
C ALA A 125 8.69 25.27 -16.65
N LYS A 126 9.28 24.50 -15.74
CA LYS A 126 10.73 24.24 -15.76
C LYS A 126 11.04 23.24 -16.89
N ASP A 127 12.02 23.56 -17.72
CA ASP A 127 12.49 22.64 -18.75
C ASP A 127 12.94 21.30 -18.18
N HIS A 128 12.69 20.22 -18.89
CA HIS A 128 13.02 18.85 -18.51
C HIS A 128 12.44 18.39 -17.14
N SER A 129 11.33 19.00 -16.71
CA SER A 129 10.67 18.63 -15.43
C SER A 129 9.37 17.85 -15.60
N LEU A 130 8.97 17.54 -16.84
CA LEU A 130 7.82 16.69 -17.10
C LEU A 130 8.08 15.29 -16.55
N ARG A 131 7.19 14.83 -15.70
CA ARG A 131 7.17 13.47 -15.17
C ARG A 131 5.82 12.85 -15.47
N LYS A 132 5.83 11.65 -15.99
CA LYS A 132 4.63 10.83 -16.20
C LYS A 132 4.67 9.63 -15.28
N ILE A 133 3.64 9.44 -14.49
CA ILE A 133 3.47 8.28 -13.64
C ILE A 133 2.21 7.52 -14.03
N GLU A 134 2.28 6.20 -14.01
CA GLU A 134 1.08 5.37 -14.11
C GLU A 134 0.38 5.32 -12.76
N THR A 135 -0.94 5.41 -12.74
CA THR A 135 -1.75 5.27 -11.52
C THR A 135 -2.85 4.25 -11.75
N THR A 136 -3.27 3.57 -10.68
CA THR A 136 -4.45 2.70 -10.69
C THR A 136 -5.68 3.53 -10.33
N ILE A 137 -6.82 3.28 -10.97
CA ILE A 137 -8.10 3.88 -10.63
C ILE A 137 -8.56 3.43 -9.23
N PRO A 138 -9.49 4.15 -8.57
CA PRO A 138 -10.05 3.75 -7.30
C PRO A 138 -10.67 2.35 -7.38
N CYS A 139 -10.27 1.47 -6.46
CA CYS A 139 -10.78 0.11 -6.35
C CYS A 139 -10.61 -0.40 -4.91
N SER A 140 -11.09 -1.59 -4.63
CA SER A 140 -10.85 -2.29 -3.37
C SER A 140 -9.90 -3.45 -3.57
N VAL A 141 -9.00 -3.67 -2.60
CA VAL A 141 -8.10 -4.83 -2.59
C VAL A 141 -8.16 -5.50 -1.23
N HIS A 142 -8.02 -6.82 -1.22
CA HIS A 142 -8.21 -7.68 -0.06
C HIS A 142 -6.93 -8.43 0.27
N GLY A 143 -6.61 -8.52 1.56
CA GLY A 143 -5.44 -9.24 2.05
C GLY A 143 -5.69 -9.91 3.39
N ILE A 144 -4.69 -10.64 3.86
CA ILE A 144 -4.73 -11.35 5.13
C ILE A 144 -3.46 -11.04 5.93
N VAL A 145 -3.64 -10.76 7.20
CA VAL A 145 -2.57 -10.77 8.19
C VAL A 145 -2.66 -12.09 8.94
N MET A 146 -1.69 -12.97 8.74
CA MET A 146 -1.68 -14.32 9.30
C MET A 146 -0.92 -14.39 10.61
N ASN A 147 -1.32 -15.32 11.47
CA ASN A 147 -0.69 -15.64 12.77
C ASN A 147 -0.70 -14.46 13.77
N VAL A 148 -1.73 -13.64 13.79
CA VAL A 148 -1.87 -12.53 14.74
C VAL A 148 -2.16 -13.09 16.12
N ASN A 149 -1.42 -12.66 17.14
CA ASN A 149 -1.74 -12.98 18.53
C ASN A 149 -3.00 -12.22 18.94
N ASP A 150 -3.90 -12.87 19.67
CA ASP A 150 -5.21 -12.31 20.05
C ASP A 150 -5.08 -10.99 20.85
N GLN A 151 -4.04 -10.86 21.66
CA GLN A 151 -3.71 -9.61 22.39
C GLN A 151 -3.30 -8.43 21.48
N ASP A 152 -2.85 -8.70 20.27
CA ASP A 152 -2.37 -7.68 19.32
C ASP A 152 -3.43 -7.29 18.27
N ILE A 153 -4.61 -7.95 18.26
CA ILE A 153 -5.70 -7.70 17.31
C ILE A 153 -6.20 -6.26 17.40
N GLU A 154 -6.37 -5.76 18.63
CA GLU A 154 -6.86 -4.40 18.85
C GLU A 154 -5.85 -3.36 18.33
N LEU A 155 -4.57 -3.54 18.63
CA LEU A 155 -3.51 -2.68 18.10
C LEU A 155 -3.50 -2.68 16.57
N LEU A 156 -3.60 -3.85 15.94
CA LEU A 156 -3.67 -3.97 14.47
C LEU A 156 -4.90 -3.22 13.92
N SER A 157 -6.05 -3.35 14.58
CA SER A 157 -7.28 -2.67 14.18
C SER A 157 -7.16 -1.14 14.29
N GLN A 158 -6.48 -0.65 15.31
CA GLN A 158 -6.21 0.78 15.48
C GLN A 158 -5.25 1.31 14.41
N THR A 159 -4.22 0.53 14.06
CA THR A 159 -3.30 0.91 12.97
C THR A 159 -4.01 0.96 11.62
N PHE A 160 -4.96 0.05 11.35
CA PHE A 160 -5.80 0.13 10.14
C PHE A 160 -6.54 1.47 10.05
N LYS A 161 -7.19 1.86 11.13
CA LYS A 161 -7.95 3.13 11.19
C LYS A 161 -7.06 4.37 11.04
N TRP A 162 -5.79 4.27 11.45
CA TRP A 162 -4.84 5.37 11.38
C TRP A 162 -4.37 5.66 9.95
N VAL A 163 -4.23 4.64 9.12
CA VAL A 163 -3.79 4.78 7.74
C VAL A 163 -4.90 5.39 6.88
N LYS A 164 -4.63 6.58 6.33
CA LYS A 164 -5.57 7.31 5.46
C LYS A 164 -5.08 7.43 4.02
N ARG A 165 -3.81 7.11 3.75
CA ARG A 165 -3.20 7.19 2.42
C ARG A 165 -2.11 6.15 2.24
N LEU A 166 -2.03 5.59 1.04
CA LEU A 166 -1.06 4.57 0.68
C LEU A 166 -0.48 4.85 -0.71
N GLY A 167 0.83 4.63 -0.87
CA GLY A 167 1.52 4.71 -2.15
C GLY A 167 2.19 6.06 -2.42
N LEU A 168 2.58 6.28 -3.67
CA LEU A 168 3.26 7.48 -4.12
C LEU A 168 2.30 8.67 -4.19
N GLY A 169 2.81 9.87 -3.98
CA GLY A 169 2.04 11.11 -4.15
C GLY A 169 0.97 11.36 -3.09
N ARG A 170 1.10 10.73 -1.89
CA ARG A 170 0.18 10.88 -0.75
C ARG A 170 -0.18 12.34 -0.42
N ASN A 171 0.76 13.27 -0.59
CA ASN A 171 0.56 14.71 -0.33
C ASN A 171 -0.02 15.47 -1.55
N ARG A 172 -0.25 14.77 -2.67
CA ARG A 172 -0.77 15.34 -3.92
C ARG A 172 -2.17 14.79 -4.30
N GLY A 173 -2.89 14.22 -3.30
CA GLY A 173 -4.24 13.71 -3.49
C GLY A 173 -4.35 12.24 -3.92
N TYR A 174 -3.23 11.55 -4.16
CA TYR A 174 -3.23 10.14 -4.53
C TYR A 174 -3.29 9.22 -3.31
N GLY A 175 -3.77 8.00 -3.54
CA GLY A 175 -3.77 6.91 -2.58
C GLY A 175 -4.63 7.13 -1.35
N ARG A 176 -5.61 8.04 -1.39
CA ARG A 176 -6.57 8.18 -0.29
C ARG A 176 -7.33 6.87 -0.11
N CYS A 177 -7.26 6.32 1.08
CA CYS A 177 -7.81 5.01 1.35
C CYS A 177 -8.33 4.86 2.78
N GLU A 178 -9.04 3.78 2.99
CA GLU A 178 -9.45 3.26 4.29
C GLU A 178 -9.11 1.78 4.35
N ILE A 179 -8.57 1.34 5.50
CA ILE A 179 -8.33 -0.07 5.78
C ILE A 179 -9.33 -0.50 6.84
N SER A 180 -10.10 -1.54 6.54
CA SER A 180 -11.08 -2.13 7.43
C SER A 180 -10.83 -3.62 7.61
N LYS A 181 -11.08 -4.14 8.82
CA LYS A 181 -11.15 -5.57 9.07
C LYS A 181 -12.39 -6.13 8.40
N GLU A 182 -12.26 -7.26 7.72
CA GLU A 182 -13.38 -8.05 7.23
C GLU A 182 -13.77 -9.10 8.27
N GLY A 183 -15.08 -9.26 8.45
CA GLY A 183 -15.65 -10.18 9.41
C GLY A 183 -15.48 -11.64 9.03
#